data_8d49a42a2f5f01107ec905c80e0aabba
#
_entry.id   8d49a42a2f5f01107ec905c80e0aabba
#
_cell.length_a   1.000
_cell.length_b   1.000
_cell.length_c   1.000
_cell.angle_alpha   90.00
_cell.angle_beta   90.00
_cell.angle_gamma   90.00
#
_symmetry.space_group_name_H-M   'P 1'
#
loop_
_entity.id
_entity.type
_entity.pdbx_description
1 polymer ?
#
loop_
_entity_poly.entity_id
_entity_poly.type
_entity_poly.pdbx_seq_one_letter_code
_entity_poly.pdbx_strand_id
1 'polypeptide(L)'
;MRIRWQVSILFIIISLVALNGCNKDQGPRPSQGTLDNPSFHVMRGKDLLDEQRIDAAHKQFDLGLELKSEYGPALAGKALVLTLQSQQVGLEPKKAAELLEESENLLGKALSKAEGPSEELSVQLLAMRTIAARAEGDDWIDDVEDHFNDALEIFEDHPDLQASKAEPWYYWGQSNEKAFRFEEAQNAFIQVLELNRGFTREANHAIKQLNKIVRAQPGTRHGRELAMIEQITRADMAALLMQELKLADLYSRNTPEQRKELKFESPTKDFITPGESKIERPLASDISDHPLREDIETVLKLQVRGLESNPQFLFFPDKEITRAEYALMLEDVLIQVTQDSAQSTRFVGDTSPFVDVRPDAYYYNAARTLVSRNIMQLQDKVRGEFGPDRAVAGADVLLSLRLLKDELQRFVRSPSS
;
A
#
# COMPACT_ATOMS: atom_id res chain seq x y z
N MET A 1 -29.87 -64.57 -54.70
CA MET A 1 -29.02 -64.95 -53.56
C MET A 1 -29.24 -63.93 -52.45
N ARG A 2 -30.11 -64.32 -51.48
CA ARG A 2 -30.57 -63.38 -50.38
C ARG A 2 -29.78 -63.71 -49.12
N ILE A 3 -29.03 -62.76 -48.61
CA ILE A 3 -28.34 -62.85 -47.30
C ILE A 3 -29.17 -62.06 -46.32
N ARG A 4 -29.73 -62.74 -45.39
CA ARG A 4 -30.46 -62.17 -44.20
C ARG A 4 -29.44 -61.73 -43.19
N TRP A 5 -29.54 -60.48 -42.79
CA TRP A 5 -28.84 -59.95 -41.58
C TRP A 5 -29.82 -60.02 -40.41
N GLN A 6 -29.49 -60.80 -39.40
CA GLN A 6 -30.16 -60.78 -38.10
C GLN A 6 -29.59 -59.69 -37.27
N VAL A 7 -30.41 -58.75 -36.84
CA VAL A 7 -30.08 -57.71 -35.87
C VAL A 7 -30.39 -58.25 -34.49
N SER A 8 -29.37 -58.57 -33.72
CA SER A 8 -29.48 -58.90 -32.30
C SER A 8 -29.65 -57.60 -31.47
N ILE A 9 -30.83 -57.37 -30.91
CA ILE A 9 -31.11 -56.28 -29.99
C ILE A 9 -30.60 -56.70 -28.64
N LEU A 10 -29.50 -56.11 -28.20
CA LEU A 10 -28.94 -56.23 -26.86
C LEU A 10 -29.66 -55.21 -25.94
N PHE A 11 -30.57 -55.70 -25.06
CA PHE A 11 -31.15 -54.88 -24.00
C PHE A 11 -30.09 -54.58 -22.95
N ILE A 12 -29.57 -53.37 -22.93
CA ILE A 12 -28.78 -52.82 -21.83
C ILE A 12 -29.78 -52.28 -20.80
N ILE A 13 -29.96 -52.99 -19.70
CA ILE A 13 -30.64 -52.51 -18.51
C ILE A 13 -29.69 -51.54 -17.81
N ILE A 14 -29.92 -50.24 -18.02
CA ILE A 14 -29.26 -49.21 -17.23
C ILE A 14 -29.98 -49.17 -15.86
N SER A 15 -29.37 -49.77 -14.88
CA SER A 15 -29.77 -49.60 -13.47
C SER A 15 -29.46 -48.16 -13.08
N LEU A 16 -30.53 -47.34 -13.02
CA LEU A 16 -30.46 -46.00 -12.40
C LEU A 16 -30.25 -46.21 -10.90
N VAL A 17 -28.99 -46.22 -10.46
CA VAL A 17 -28.68 -46.05 -9.03
C VAL A 17 -28.96 -44.59 -8.72
N ALA A 18 -30.12 -44.32 -8.14
CA ALA A 18 -30.40 -43.04 -7.50
C ALA A 18 -29.39 -42.84 -6.37
N LEU A 19 -28.37 -42.07 -6.62
CA LEU A 19 -27.50 -41.48 -5.59
C LEU A 19 -28.36 -40.45 -4.85
N ASN A 20 -29.21 -40.92 -3.96
CA ASN A 20 -29.67 -40.13 -2.82
C ASN A 20 -28.43 -39.90 -1.94
N GLY A 21 -27.69 -38.87 -2.23
CA GLY A 21 -26.74 -38.27 -1.32
C GLY A 21 -27.50 -37.74 -0.12
N CYS A 22 -27.89 -38.61 0.82
CA CYS A 22 -28.10 -38.19 2.17
C CYS A 22 -26.78 -37.58 2.64
N ASN A 23 -26.75 -36.28 2.81
CA ASN A 23 -25.79 -35.60 3.63
C ASN A 23 -26.03 -36.08 5.06
N LYS A 24 -25.54 -37.26 5.41
CA LYS A 24 -25.37 -37.67 6.79
C LYS A 24 -24.38 -36.70 7.37
N ASP A 25 -24.77 -35.98 8.40
CA ASP A 25 -23.84 -35.35 9.33
C ASP A 25 -22.81 -36.43 9.71
N GLN A 26 -21.69 -36.43 9.01
CA GLN A 26 -20.54 -37.25 9.36
C GLN A 26 -20.01 -36.60 10.62
N GLY A 27 -20.12 -37.30 11.74
CA GLY A 27 -19.51 -36.86 12.98
C GLY A 27 -18.02 -36.55 12.80
N PRO A 28 -17.39 -35.91 13.79
CA PRO A 28 -16.00 -35.46 13.69
C PRO A 28 -15.07 -36.55 13.18
N ARG A 29 -14.20 -36.20 12.24
CA ARG A 29 -13.17 -37.11 11.72
C ARG A 29 -12.24 -37.54 12.86
N PRO A 30 -11.89 -38.86 12.98
CA PRO A 30 -10.90 -39.27 13.98
C PRO A 30 -9.51 -38.69 13.68
N SER A 31 -8.80 -38.29 14.73
CA SER A 31 -7.42 -37.83 14.64
C SER A 31 -6.50 -38.93 14.10
N GLN A 32 -5.57 -38.57 13.19
CA GLN A 32 -4.64 -39.49 12.55
C GLN A 32 -3.23 -39.46 13.21
N GLY A 33 -3.05 -38.70 14.30
CA GLY A 33 -1.78 -38.59 15.02
C GLY A 33 -1.79 -37.51 16.09
N THR A 34 -0.72 -37.40 16.85
CA THR A 34 -0.59 -36.44 17.96
C THR A 34 -0.68 -34.98 17.52
N LEU A 35 -0.23 -34.67 16.32
CA LEU A 35 -0.30 -33.31 15.73
C LEU A 35 -1.58 -33.07 14.94
N ASP A 36 -2.40 -34.10 14.72
CA ASP A 36 -3.69 -33.96 14.04
C ASP A 36 -4.77 -33.60 15.06
N ASN A 37 -4.77 -32.35 15.49
CA ASN A 37 -5.71 -31.77 16.43
C ASN A 37 -6.14 -30.37 15.99
N PRO A 38 -7.33 -29.85 16.40
CA PRO A 38 -7.84 -28.57 15.92
C PRO A 38 -6.91 -27.38 16.16
N SER A 39 -6.27 -27.32 17.33
CA SER A 39 -5.39 -26.20 17.68
C SER A 39 -4.12 -26.16 16.83
N PHE A 40 -3.55 -27.32 16.49
CA PHE A 40 -2.41 -27.40 15.57
C PHE A 40 -2.77 -26.90 14.18
N HIS A 41 -3.94 -27.30 13.67
CA HIS A 41 -4.40 -26.83 12.36
C HIS A 41 -4.67 -25.33 12.34
N VAL A 42 -5.22 -24.75 13.41
CA VAL A 42 -5.38 -23.30 13.54
C VAL A 42 -4.04 -22.59 13.58
N MET A 43 -3.09 -23.06 14.37
CA MET A 43 -1.72 -22.50 14.41
C MET A 43 -1.09 -22.53 13.02
N ARG A 44 -1.15 -23.67 12.34
CA ARG A 44 -0.61 -23.81 10.99
C ARG A 44 -1.34 -22.93 9.95
N GLY A 45 -2.66 -22.77 10.11
CA GLY A 45 -3.46 -21.87 9.29
C GLY A 45 -3.04 -20.39 9.47
N LYS A 46 -2.80 -19.95 10.70
CA LYS A 46 -2.27 -18.61 11.01
C LYS A 46 -0.89 -18.39 10.37
N ASP A 47 0.05 -19.34 10.52
CA ASP A 47 1.37 -19.27 9.88
C ASP A 47 1.26 -19.07 8.36
N LEU A 48 0.37 -19.83 7.72
CA LEU A 48 0.14 -19.76 6.27
C LEU A 48 -0.51 -18.44 5.83
N LEU A 49 -1.36 -17.84 6.67
CA LEU A 49 -1.89 -16.50 6.41
C LEU A 49 -0.78 -15.44 6.47
N ASP A 50 0.14 -15.56 7.40
CA ASP A 50 1.29 -14.65 7.52
C ASP A 50 2.28 -14.83 6.35
N GLU A 51 2.34 -16.06 5.77
CA GLU A 51 3.03 -16.35 4.51
C GLU A 51 2.24 -15.93 3.25
N GLN A 52 1.07 -15.31 3.38
CA GLN A 52 0.13 -14.93 2.29
C GLN A 52 -0.38 -16.12 1.46
N ARG A 53 -0.35 -17.33 2.00
CA ARG A 53 -0.77 -18.58 1.36
C ARG A 53 -2.23 -18.91 1.71
N ILE A 54 -3.15 -18.07 1.23
CA ILE A 54 -4.57 -18.06 1.64
C ILE A 54 -5.26 -19.41 1.42
N ASP A 55 -5.09 -20.04 0.24
CA ASP A 55 -5.73 -21.33 -0.04
C ASP A 55 -5.19 -22.49 0.80
N ALA A 56 -3.91 -22.42 1.16
CA ALA A 56 -3.32 -23.42 2.05
C ALA A 56 -3.80 -23.23 3.50
N ALA A 57 -3.98 -21.98 3.94
CA ALA A 57 -4.56 -21.63 5.23
C ALA A 57 -6.02 -22.13 5.31
N HIS A 58 -6.82 -21.92 4.27
CA HIS A 58 -8.20 -22.43 4.18
C HIS A 58 -8.28 -23.93 4.48
N LYS A 59 -7.43 -24.70 3.80
CA LYS A 59 -7.37 -26.16 4.02
C LYS A 59 -7.04 -26.53 5.47
N GLN A 60 -6.19 -25.76 6.14
CA GLN A 60 -5.84 -26.04 7.54
C GLN A 60 -7.04 -25.76 8.47
N PHE A 61 -7.74 -24.65 8.29
CA PHE A 61 -8.94 -24.38 9.09
C PHE A 61 -10.04 -25.40 8.84
N ASP A 62 -10.24 -25.85 7.59
CA ASP A 62 -11.19 -26.94 7.29
C ASP A 62 -10.79 -28.23 7.98
N LEU A 63 -9.51 -28.63 8.00
CA LEU A 63 -9.05 -29.82 8.74
C LEU A 63 -9.31 -29.68 10.25
N GLY A 64 -9.15 -28.48 10.81
CA GLY A 64 -9.51 -28.20 12.20
C GLY A 64 -11.02 -28.40 12.46
N LEU A 65 -11.86 -27.93 11.54
CA LEU A 65 -13.32 -28.08 11.62
C LEU A 65 -13.80 -29.52 11.37
N GLU A 66 -13.10 -30.33 10.56
CA GLU A 66 -13.36 -31.74 10.42
C GLU A 66 -13.16 -32.51 11.74
N LEU A 67 -12.23 -32.09 12.57
CA LEU A 67 -11.95 -32.69 13.88
C LEU A 67 -12.90 -32.20 14.99
N LYS A 68 -13.23 -30.89 14.99
CA LYS A 68 -14.18 -30.25 15.91
C LYS A 68 -14.98 -29.21 15.13
N SER A 69 -16.19 -29.56 14.67
CA SER A 69 -16.99 -28.75 13.72
C SER A 69 -17.41 -27.37 14.25
N GLU A 70 -17.41 -27.16 15.55
CA GLU A 70 -17.70 -25.89 16.21
C GLU A 70 -16.47 -25.31 16.93
N TYR A 71 -15.28 -25.61 16.44
CA TYR A 71 -14.03 -25.07 17.01
C TYR A 71 -13.90 -23.57 16.70
N GLY A 72 -14.15 -22.71 17.72
CA GLY A 72 -14.16 -21.25 17.56
C GLY A 72 -12.98 -20.67 16.78
N PRO A 73 -11.72 -20.96 17.15
CA PRO A 73 -10.56 -20.46 16.42
C PRO A 73 -10.49 -20.87 14.95
N ALA A 74 -10.95 -22.08 14.59
CA ALA A 74 -10.95 -22.51 13.20
C ALA A 74 -12.08 -21.84 12.39
N LEU A 75 -13.24 -21.59 13.00
CA LEU A 75 -14.32 -20.81 12.39
C LEU A 75 -13.86 -19.38 12.10
N ALA A 76 -13.20 -18.71 13.07
CA ALA A 76 -12.66 -17.37 12.91
C ALA A 76 -11.55 -17.32 11.83
N GLY A 77 -10.65 -18.31 11.81
CA GLY A 77 -9.62 -18.42 10.77
C GLY A 77 -10.20 -18.58 9.37
N LYS A 78 -11.26 -19.40 9.23
CA LYS A 78 -11.99 -19.54 7.97
C LYS A 78 -12.69 -18.24 7.57
N ALA A 79 -13.29 -17.51 8.51
CA ALA A 79 -13.88 -16.20 8.26
C ALA A 79 -12.86 -15.23 7.65
N LEU A 80 -11.66 -15.12 8.24
CA LEU A 80 -10.59 -14.29 7.69
C LEU A 80 -10.18 -14.72 6.28
N VAL A 81 -10.04 -16.02 6.03
CA VAL A 81 -9.74 -16.54 4.68
C VAL A 81 -10.80 -16.12 3.67
N LEU A 82 -12.08 -16.28 3.98
CA LEU A 82 -13.16 -15.90 3.06
C LEU A 82 -13.17 -14.40 2.78
N THR A 83 -12.92 -13.57 3.80
CA THR A 83 -12.74 -12.12 3.63
C THR A 83 -11.59 -11.81 2.68
N LEU A 84 -10.42 -12.44 2.83
CA LEU A 84 -9.27 -12.24 1.94
C LEU A 84 -9.55 -12.75 0.51
N GLN A 85 -10.28 -13.86 0.37
CA GLN A 85 -10.67 -14.38 -0.93
C GLN A 85 -11.68 -13.48 -1.65
N SER A 86 -12.58 -12.79 -0.92
CA SER A 86 -13.54 -11.84 -1.51
C SER A 86 -12.88 -10.66 -2.20
N GLN A 87 -11.62 -10.35 -1.84
CA GLN A 87 -10.85 -9.23 -2.37
C GLN A 87 -9.96 -9.60 -3.57
N GLN A 88 -10.05 -10.85 -4.06
CA GLN A 88 -9.23 -11.30 -5.21
C GLN A 88 -9.63 -10.56 -6.49
N VAL A 89 -8.62 -10.11 -7.22
CA VAL A 89 -8.80 -9.42 -8.51
C VAL A 89 -9.53 -10.33 -9.50
N GLY A 90 -10.58 -9.80 -10.13
CA GLY A 90 -11.36 -10.54 -11.13
C GLY A 90 -12.49 -11.40 -10.57
N LEU A 91 -12.71 -11.38 -9.25
CA LEU A 91 -13.86 -12.06 -8.65
C LEU A 91 -15.16 -11.31 -8.98
N GLU A 92 -16.23 -12.06 -9.33
CA GLU A 92 -17.54 -11.46 -9.56
C GLU A 92 -18.10 -10.80 -8.29
N PRO A 93 -18.66 -9.57 -8.36
CA PRO A 93 -19.14 -8.83 -7.18
C PRO A 93 -20.17 -9.64 -6.34
N LYS A 94 -21.03 -10.41 -7.00
CA LYS A 94 -21.99 -11.28 -6.31
C LYS A 94 -21.29 -12.35 -5.47
N LYS A 95 -20.25 -12.96 -6.02
CA LYS A 95 -19.48 -13.99 -5.33
C LYS A 95 -18.67 -13.40 -4.18
N ALA A 96 -18.13 -12.22 -4.34
CA ALA A 96 -17.47 -11.49 -3.27
C ALA A 96 -18.43 -11.21 -2.10
N ALA A 97 -19.66 -10.75 -2.39
CA ALA A 97 -20.67 -10.51 -1.38
C ALA A 97 -21.09 -11.80 -0.63
N GLU A 98 -21.25 -12.92 -1.35
CA GLU A 98 -21.56 -14.23 -0.73
C GLU A 98 -20.45 -14.68 0.23
N LEU A 99 -19.17 -14.47 -0.14
CA LEU A 99 -18.03 -14.81 0.72
C LEU A 99 -17.97 -13.93 1.98
N LEU A 100 -18.29 -12.64 1.85
CA LEU A 100 -18.34 -11.72 2.99
C LEU A 100 -19.46 -12.05 3.95
N GLU A 101 -20.66 -12.39 3.44
CA GLU A 101 -21.79 -12.83 4.27
C GLU A 101 -21.46 -14.13 5.01
N GLU A 102 -20.83 -15.12 4.33
CA GLU A 102 -20.39 -16.35 4.97
C GLU A 102 -19.33 -16.08 6.05
N SER A 103 -18.37 -15.19 5.76
CA SER A 103 -17.34 -14.76 6.71
C SER A 103 -17.94 -14.19 7.99
N GLU A 104 -18.90 -13.26 7.86
CA GLU A 104 -19.57 -12.63 9.00
C GLU A 104 -20.33 -13.65 9.85
N ASN A 105 -21.07 -14.57 9.21
CA ASN A 105 -21.76 -15.66 9.89
C ASN A 105 -20.80 -16.59 10.65
N LEU A 106 -19.64 -16.90 10.07
CA LEU A 106 -18.62 -17.74 10.71
C LEU A 106 -17.97 -17.03 11.88
N LEU A 107 -17.69 -15.74 11.76
CA LEU A 107 -17.11 -14.95 12.84
C LEU A 107 -18.06 -14.85 14.04
N GLY A 108 -19.35 -14.56 13.81
CA GLY A 108 -20.36 -14.56 14.86
C GLY A 108 -20.51 -15.92 15.58
N LYS A 109 -20.40 -17.03 14.82
CA LYS A 109 -20.35 -18.37 15.42
C LYS A 109 -19.08 -18.58 16.23
N ALA A 110 -17.93 -18.17 15.72
CA ALA A 110 -16.64 -18.31 16.40
C ALA A 110 -16.65 -17.65 17.79
N LEU A 111 -17.14 -16.42 17.86
CA LEU A 111 -17.27 -15.67 19.11
C LEU A 111 -18.18 -16.39 20.14
N SER A 112 -19.25 -17.05 19.67
CA SER A 112 -20.18 -17.78 20.55
C SER A 112 -19.69 -19.17 20.93
N LYS A 113 -18.69 -19.74 20.27
CA LYS A 113 -18.25 -21.15 20.41
C LYS A 113 -16.85 -21.29 20.99
N ALA A 114 -16.14 -20.20 21.27
CA ALA A 114 -14.84 -20.24 21.92
C ALA A 114 -14.99 -20.76 23.37
N GLU A 115 -14.14 -21.70 23.74
CA GLU A 115 -14.18 -22.37 25.06
C GLU A 115 -12.87 -22.08 25.82
N GLY A 116 -12.96 -21.19 26.80
CA GLY A 116 -11.85 -20.82 27.64
C GLY A 116 -10.86 -19.82 27.02
N PRO A 117 -9.98 -19.25 27.84
CA PRO A 117 -9.25 -18.02 27.52
C PRO A 117 -8.33 -18.13 26.31
N SER A 118 -7.76 -19.32 26.03
CA SER A 118 -6.87 -19.50 24.88
C SER A 118 -7.63 -19.51 23.54
N GLU A 119 -8.84 -20.12 23.50
CA GLU A 119 -9.68 -20.09 22.31
C GLU A 119 -10.30 -18.70 22.11
N GLU A 120 -10.77 -18.07 23.19
CA GLU A 120 -11.32 -16.72 23.20
C GLU A 120 -10.30 -15.72 22.66
N LEU A 121 -9.07 -15.71 23.20
CA LEU A 121 -7.99 -14.87 22.71
C LEU A 121 -7.72 -15.10 21.21
N SER A 122 -7.64 -16.36 20.80
CA SER A 122 -7.40 -16.68 19.37
C SER A 122 -8.52 -16.16 18.46
N VAL A 123 -9.77 -16.21 18.92
CA VAL A 123 -10.93 -15.67 18.19
C VAL A 123 -10.88 -14.15 18.13
N GLN A 124 -10.58 -13.46 19.25
CA GLN A 124 -10.47 -12.00 19.26
C GLN A 124 -9.37 -11.50 18.28
N LEU A 125 -8.21 -12.14 18.27
CA LEU A 125 -7.13 -11.80 17.36
C LEU A 125 -7.50 -12.02 15.88
N LEU A 126 -8.21 -13.09 15.57
CA LEU A 126 -8.67 -13.37 14.21
C LEU A 126 -9.83 -12.44 13.81
N ALA A 127 -10.68 -12.02 14.76
CA ALA A 127 -11.73 -11.02 14.55
C ALA A 127 -11.12 -9.67 14.17
N MET A 128 -10.13 -9.18 14.94
CA MET A 128 -9.39 -7.96 14.59
C MET A 128 -8.86 -7.99 13.15
N ARG A 129 -8.22 -9.10 12.77
CA ARG A 129 -7.68 -9.29 11.41
C ARG A 129 -8.77 -9.32 10.33
N THR A 130 -9.91 -9.96 10.61
CA THR A 130 -11.03 -10.08 9.68
C THR A 130 -11.69 -8.73 9.43
N ILE A 131 -11.99 -7.98 10.49
CA ILE A 131 -12.59 -6.65 10.42
C ILE A 131 -11.62 -5.68 9.71
N ALA A 132 -10.34 -5.69 10.11
CA ALA A 132 -9.33 -4.87 9.47
C ALA A 132 -9.10 -5.23 7.99
N ALA A 133 -9.19 -6.52 7.61
CA ALA A 133 -9.11 -6.93 6.21
C ALA A 133 -10.26 -6.34 5.39
N ARG A 134 -11.48 -6.41 5.90
CA ARG A 134 -12.68 -5.87 5.28
C ARG A 134 -12.64 -4.35 5.23
N ALA A 135 -12.37 -3.67 6.35
CA ALA A 135 -12.29 -2.21 6.52
C ALA A 135 -13.45 -1.47 5.86
N GLU A 136 -14.67 -1.92 6.10
CA GLU A 136 -15.90 -1.40 5.49
C GLU A 136 -16.60 -0.42 6.43
N GLY A 137 -17.03 0.71 5.89
CA GLY A 137 -17.61 1.81 6.68
C GLY A 137 -16.54 2.72 7.29
N ASP A 138 -16.99 3.73 8.04
CA ASP A 138 -16.09 4.70 8.69
C ASP A 138 -15.66 4.24 10.09
N ASP A 139 -16.45 3.37 10.73
CA ASP A 139 -16.31 2.99 12.14
C ASP A 139 -15.62 1.62 12.36
N TRP A 140 -15.18 0.94 11.25
CA TRP A 140 -14.57 -0.40 11.35
C TRP A 140 -13.39 -0.48 12.32
N ILE A 141 -12.68 0.62 12.52
CA ILE A 141 -11.53 0.65 13.43
C ILE A 141 -11.96 0.60 14.90
N ASP A 142 -13.15 1.10 15.21
CA ASP A 142 -13.72 1.06 16.55
C ASP A 142 -14.16 -0.38 16.89
N ASP A 143 -14.69 -1.13 15.93
CA ASP A 143 -14.95 -2.57 16.09
C ASP A 143 -13.65 -3.36 16.34
N VAL A 144 -12.54 -2.99 15.68
CA VAL A 144 -11.24 -3.60 15.96
C VAL A 144 -10.75 -3.25 17.36
N GLU A 145 -10.98 -2.00 17.83
CA GLU A 145 -10.62 -1.54 19.18
C GLU A 145 -11.34 -2.36 20.26
N ASP A 146 -12.62 -2.67 20.08
CA ASP A 146 -13.37 -3.50 20.99
C ASP A 146 -12.73 -4.88 21.15
N HIS A 147 -12.45 -5.56 20.04
CA HIS A 147 -11.78 -6.88 20.07
C HIS A 147 -10.34 -6.81 20.61
N PHE A 148 -9.64 -5.70 20.39
CA PHE A 148 -8.32 -5.45 20.99
C PHE A 148 -8.41 -5.33 22.52
N ASN A 149 -9.40 -4.57 23.02
CA ASN A 149 -9.62 -4.41 24.45
C ASN A 149 -10.01 -5.73 25.11
N ASP A 150 -10.92 -6.51 24.49
CA ASP A 150 -11.28 -7.85 24.95
C ASP A 150 -10.05 -8.76 25.03
N ALA A 151 -9.16 -8.71 24.01
CA ALA A 151 -7.92 -9.49 24.04
C ALA A 151 -6.99 -9.09 25.20
N LEU A 152 -6.92 -7.81 25.53
CA LEU A 152 -6.12 -7.32 26.69
C LEU A 152 -6.73 -7.74 28.02
N GLU A 153 -8.05 -7.68 28.17
CA GLU A 153 -8.76 -8.15 29.38
C GLU A 153 -8.48 -9.64 29.66
N ILE A 154 -8.53 -10.49 28.60
CA ILE A 154 -8.15 -11.90 28.72
C ILE A 154 -6.72 -12.07 29.29
N PHE A 155 -5.76 -11.22 28.92
CA PHE A 155 -4.42 -11.29 29.48
C PHE A 155 -4.32 -10.81 30.94
N GLU A 156 -5.16 -9.90 31.36
CA GLU A 156 -5.21 -9.46 32.76
C GLU A 156 -5.72 -10.59 33.67
N ASP A 157 -6.75 -11.28 33.20
CA ASP A 157 -7.35 -12.39 33.95
C ASP A 157 -6.53 -13.69 33.87
N HIS A 158 -5.75 -13.86 32.79
CA HIS A 158 -4.96 -15.07 32.52
C HIS A 158 -3.49 -14.77 32.20
N PRO A 159 -2.67 -14.42 33.21
CA PRO A 159 -1.25 -14.04 33.01
C PRO A 159 -0.36 -15.12 32.41
N ASP A 160 -0.78 -16.38 32.44
CA ASP A 160 -0.09 -17.52 31.80
C ASP A 160 -0.08 -17.42 30.26
N LEU A 161 -1.01 -16.64 29.66
CA LEU A 161 -1.06 -16.37 28.24
C LEU A 161 -0.08 -15.27 27.76
N GLN A 162 0.74 -14.73 28.63
CA GLN A 162 1.64 -13.58 28.34
C GLN A 162 2.58 -13.82 27.17
N ALA A 163 2.85 -15.05 26.79
CA ALA A 163 3.69 -15.36 25.62
C ALA A 163 3.16 -14.75 24.32
N SER A 164 1.86 -14.57 24.21
CA SER A 164 1.17 -14.00 23.04
C SER A 164 0.81 -12.52 23.19
N LYS A 165 1.17 -11.86 24.28
CA LYS A 165 0.74 -10.48 24.62
C LYS A 165 1.16 -9.42 23.57
N ALA A 166 2.21 -9.68 22.77
CA ALA A 166 2.62 -8.79 21.69
C ALA A 166 1.71 -8.85 20.45
N GLU A 167 0.95 -9.94 20.28
CA GLU A 167 0.13 -10.20 19.09
C GLU A 167 -1.05 -9.20 18.97
N PRO A 168 -1.86 -8.91 20.02
CA PRO A 168 -2.90 -7.88 19.95
C PRO A 168 -2.34 -6.50 19.60
N TRP A 169 -1.26 -6.07 20.23
CA TRP A 169 -0.60 -4.79 19.94
C TRP A 169 -0.10 -4.70 18.51
N TYR A 170 0.41 -5.80 17.96
CA TYR A 170 0.86 -5.85 16.58
C TYR A 170 -0.30 -5.65 15.59
N TYR A 171 -1.40 -6.39 15.77
CA TYR A 171 -2.57 -6.24 14.89
C TYR A 171 -3.30 -4.92 15.10
N TRP A 172 -3.32 -4.39 16.31
CA TRP A 172 -3.81 -3.03 16.59
C TRP A 172 -2.97 -1.98 15.85
N GLY A 173 -1.65 -2.11 15.86
CA GLY A 173 -0.74 -1.26 15.09
C GLY A 173 -1.03 -1.29 13.59
N GLN A 174 -1.17 -2.49 13.03
CA GLN A 174 -1.51 -2.66 11.60
C GLN A 174 -2.88 -2.06 11.24
N SER A 175 -3.88 -2.21 12.11
CA SER A 175 -5.22 -1.68 11.89
C SER A 175 -5.22 -0.15 11.91
N ASN A 176 -4.52 0.46 12.86
CA ASN A 176 -4.35 1.92 12.92
C ASN A 176 -3.57 2.46 11.72
N GLU A 177 -2.53 1.74 11.26
CA GLU A 177 -1.81 2.09 10.04
C GLU A 177 -2.74 2.12 8.82
N LYS A 178 -3.58 1.09 8.67
CA LYS A 178 -4.60 1.01 7.60
C LYS A 178 -5.68 2.10 7.72
N ALA A 179 -6.03 2.51 8.95
CA ALA A 179 -6.95 3.60 9.23
C ALA A 179 -6.31 5.00 9.11
N PHE A 180 -5.03 5.08 8.73
CA PHE A 180 -4.24 6.30 8.68
C PHE A 180 -4.12 7.04 10.02
N ARG A 181 -4.31 6.31 11.15
CA ARG A 181 -4.05 6.76 12.53
C ARG A 181 -2.58 6.47 12.85
N PHE A 182 -1.66 7.21 12.22
CA PHE A 182 -0.23 6.87 12.20
C PHE A 182 0.46 7.02 13.57
N GLU A 183 0.03 7.94 14.42
CA GLU A 183 0.57 8.11 15.76
C GLU A 183 0.15 6.96 16.67
N GLU A 184 -1.11 6.54 16.60
CA GLU A 184 -1.65 5.38 17.31
C GLU A 184 -0.97 4.08 16.85
N ALA A 185 -0.78 3.92 15.54
CA ALA A 185 -0.03 2.80 14.99
C ALA A 185 1.41 2.73 15.53
N GLN A 186 2.09 3.88 15.54
CA GLN A 186 3.45 3.99 16.09
C GLN A 186 3.49 3.60 17.56
N ASN A 187 2.56 4.09 18.38
CA ASN A 187 2.47 3.78 19.80
C ASN A 187 2.23 2.28 20.02
N ALA A 188 1.34 1.67 19.23
CA ALA A 188 1.08 0.23 19.31
C ALA A 188 2.33 -0.61 18.97
N PHE A 189 3.06 -0.27 17.91
CA PHE A 189 4.31 -0.98 17.58
C PHE A 189 5.42 -0.75 18.61
N ILE A 190 5.47 0.41 19.29
CA ILE A 190 6.37 0.62 20.43
C ILE A 190 6.04 -0.36 21.54
N GLN A 191 4.76 -0.59 21.87
CA GLN A 191 4.36 -1.59 22.86
C GLN A 191 4.82 -3.01 22.47
N VAL A 192 4.76 -3.38 21.19
CA VAL A 192 5.32 -4.65 20.70
C VAL A 192 6.82 -4.76 21.04
N LEU A 193 7.59 -3.69 20.82
CA LEU A 193 9.03 -3.68 21.12
C LEU A 193 9.32 -3.75 22.61
N GLU A 194 8.54 -3.07 23.45
CA GLU A 194 8.70 -3.10 24.92
C GLU A 194 8.42 -4.49 25.48
N LEU A 195 7.43 -5.18 24.92
CA LEU A 195 7.13 -6.57 25.31
C LEU A 195 8.24 -7.55 24.88
N ASN A 196 8.96 -7.24 23.80
CA ASN A 196 10.08 -8.02 23.25
C ASN A 196 9.79 -9.52 23.10
N ARG A 197 8.58 -9.86 22.64
CA ARG A 197 8.08 -11.23 22.50
C ARG A 197 7.32 -11.42 21.17
N GLY A 198 8.05 -11.65 20.07
CA GLY A 198 7.48 -11.77 18.73
C GLY A 198 7.27 -10.41 18.04
N PHE A 199 7.17 -10.43 16.72
CA PHE A 199 6.90 -9.28 15.84
C PHE A 199 7.88 -8.10 15.96
N THR A 200 9.00 -8.24 16.67
CA THR A 200 9.95 -7.14 16.94
C THR A 200 10.62 -6.61 15.67
N ARG A 201 10.90 -7.48 14.71
CA ARG A 201 11.48 -7.07 13.42
C ARG A 201 10.48 -6.30 12.58
N GLU A 202 9.26 -6.79 12.49
CA GLU A 202 8.13 -6.22 11.76
C GLU A 202 7.76 -4.85 12.37
N ALA A 203 7.61 -4.77 13.69
CA ALA A 203 7.34 -3.52 14.40
C ALA A 203 8.46 -2.48 14.21
N ASN A 204 9.74 -2.88 14.28
CA ASN A 204 10.86 -1.99 13.97
C ASN A 204 10.82 -1.44 12.55
N HIS A 205 10.41 -2.27 11.58
CA HIS A 205 10.26 -1.84 10.19
C HIS A 205 9.13 -0.82 10.06
N ALA A 206 7.96 -1.12 10.60
CA ALA A 206 6.79 -0.24 10.60
C ALA A 206 7.09 1.11 11.26
N ILE A 207 7.72 1.12 12.46
CA ILE A 207 8.10 2.36 13.15
C ILE A 207 9.03 3.23 12.30
N LYS A 208 9.98 2.64 11.56
CA LYS A 208 10.85 3.43 10.69
C LYS A 208 10.09 4.17 9.59
N GLN A 209 9.09 3.52 9.00
CA GLN A 209 8.24 4.14 7.99
C GLN A 209 7.30 5.18 8.61
N LEU A 210 6.62 4.81 9.69
CA LEU A 210 5.71 5.70 10.42
C LEU A 210 6.40 6.97 10.94
N ASN A 211 7.65 6.87 11.40
CA ASN A 211 8.46 8.04 11.79
C ASN A 211 8.60 9.07 10.65
N LYS A 212 8.70 8.63 9.41
CA LYS A 212 8.77 9.53 8.25
C LYS A 212 7.40 10.14 7.96
N ILE A 213 6.34 9.33 8.00
CA ILE A 213 4.96 9.74 7.71
C ILE A 213 4.46 10.75 8.75
N VAL A 214 4.63 10.46 10.05
CA VAL A 214 4.25 11.36 11.14
C VAL A 214 4.98 12.70 11.04
N ARG A 215 6.27 12.70 10.69
CA ARG A 215 7.04 13.94 10.48
C ARG A 215 6.63 14.68 9.22
N ALA A 216 6.23 13.97 8.16
CA ALA A 216 5.76 14.56 6.91
C ALA A 216 4.40 15.25 7.07
N GLN A 217 3.55 14.75 7.97
CA GLN A 217 2.19 15.26 8.24
C GLN A 217 1.39 15.43 6.94
N PRO A 218 1.12 14.32 6.18
CA PRO A 218 0.36 14.43 4.94
C PRO A 218 -1.00 15.09 5.19
N GLY A 219 -1.29 16.14 4.43
CA GLY A 219 -2.48 16.98 4.65
C GLY A 219 -3.73 16.43 3.98
N THR A 220 -3.58 15.60 2.94
CA THR A 220 -4.69 15.07 2.14
C THR A 220 -4.89 13.58 2.41
N ARG A 221 -6.10 13.07 2.11
CA ARG A 221 -6.37 11.62 2.16
C ARG A 221 -5.44 10.89 1.18
N HIS A 222 -5.35 11.37 -0.05
CA HIS A 222 -4.49 10.79 -1.08
C HIS A 222 -3.01 10.81 -0.69
N GLY A 223 -2.53 11.89 -0.05
CA GLY A 223 -1.18 11.94 0.52
C GLY A 223 -0.95 10.85 1.57
N ARG A 224 -1.94 10.56 2.42
CA ARG A 224 -1.85 9.46 3.40
C ARG A 224 -1.82 8.09 2.74
N GLU A 225 -2.63 7.88 1.69
CA GLU A 225 -2.61 6.65 0.90
C GLU A 225 -1.24 6.44 0.23
N LEU A 226 -0.72 7.47 -0.42
CA LEU A 226 0.59 7.43 -1.07
C LEU A 226 1.76 7.25 -0.10
N ALA A 227 1.60 7.71 1.17
CA ALA A 227 2.61 7.49 2.22
C ALA A 227 2.94 6.01 2.45
N MET A 228 1.97 5.12 2.19
CA MET A 228 2.10 3.69 2.42
C MET A 228 2.69 2.93 1.21
N ILE A 229 2.90 3.61 0.07
CA ILE A 229 3.39 3.00 -1.16
C ILE A 229 4.93 2.96 -1.15
N GLU A 230 5.50 1.77 -1.38
CA GLU A 230 6.95 1.57 -1.40
C GLU A 230 7.63 2.17 -2.66
N GLN A 231 6.92 2.25 -3.76
CA GLN A 231 7.43 2.71 -5.06
C GLN A 231 6.38 3.58 -5.73
N ILE A 232 6.57 4.90 -5.71
CA ILE A 232 5.64 5.83 -6.36
C ILE A 232 5.89 5.95 -7.85
N THR A 233 4.82 6.23 -8.57
CA THR A 233 4.81 6.46 -10.01
C THR A 233 4.95 7.94 -10.37
N ARG A 234 5.10 8.24 -11.66
CA ARG A 234 5.08 9.61 -12.18
C ARG A 234 3.74 10.31 -11.97
N ALA A 235 2.63 9.56 -12.03
CA ALA A 235 1.30 10.08 -11.74
C ALA A 235 1.15 10.43 -10.26
N ASP A 236 1.61 9.55 -9.37
CA ASP A 236 1.60 9.80 -7.91
C ASP A 236 2.43 11.03 -7.56
N MET A 237 3.60 11.19 -8.20
CA MET A 237 4.43 12.35 -7.99
C MET A 237 3.76 13.66 -8.44
N ALA A 238 3.06 13.64 -9.60
CA ALA A 238 2.28 14.78 -10.06
C ALA A 238 1.23 15.18 -9.03
N ALA A 239 0.47 14.21 -8.50
CA ALA A 239 -0.54 14.44 -7.46
C ALA A 239 0.09 14.99 -6.17
N LEU A 240 1.20 14.45 -5.69
CA LEU A 240 1.88 14.94 -4.48
C LEU A 240 2.40 16.37 -4.63
N LEU A 241 2.96 16.72 -5.80
CA LEU A 241 3.38 18.09 -6.08
C LEU A 241 2.20 19.07 -6.09
N MET A 242 1.04 18.67 -6.63
CA MET A 242 -0.14 19.51 -6.71
C MET A 242 -0.86 19.61 -5.36
N GLN A 243 -1.09 18.49 -4.70
CA GLN A 243 -1.98 18.40 -3.53
C GLN A 243 -1.24 18.71 -2.22
N GLU A 244 -0.01 18.21 -2.03
CA GLU A 244 0.75 18.37 -0.78
C GLU A 244 1.68 19.60 -0.81
N LEU A 245 2.44 19.77 -1.88
CA LEU A 245 3.33 20.93 -2.01
C LEU A 245 2.60 22.20 -2.46
N LYS A 246 1.43 22.05 -3.12
CA LYS A 246 0.67 23.15 -3.75
C LYS A 246 1.52 23.94 -4.73
N LEU A 247 2.19 23.22 -5.60
CA LEU A 247 3.21 23.76 -6.50
C LEU A 247 2.68 24.90 -7.39
N ALA A 248 1.42 24.80 -7.86
CA ALA A 248 0.79 25.85 -8.66
C ALA A 248 0.76 27.19 -7.91
N ASP A 249 0.45 27.18 -6.60
CA ASP A 249 0.44 28.37 -5.76
C ASP A 249 1.86 28.93 -5.54
N LEU A 250 2.84 28.04 -5.38
CA LEU A 250 4.25 28.46 -5.21
C LEU A 250 4.78 29.12 -6.47
N TYR A 251 4.46 28.60 -7.65
CA TYR A 251 4.90 29.16 -8.93
C TYR A 251 4.14 30.43 -9.32
N SER A 252 2.87 30.56 -8.94
CA SER A 252 2.08 31.76 -9.23
C SER A 252 2.52 33.00 -8.45
N ARG A 253 3.09 32.80 -7.26
CA ARG A 253 3.62 33.90 -6.42
C ARG A 253 4.89 34.52 -6.97
N ASN A 254 5.64 33.78 -7.78
CA ASN A 254 6.83 34.24 -8.45
C ASN A 254 6.47 34.80 -9.84
N THR A 255 5.89 35.97 -9.82
CA THR A 255 5.51 36.92 -10.89
C THR A 255 5.22 36.44 -12.32
N PRO A 256 4.05 36.85 -12.88
CA PRO A 256 3.67 36.58 -14.27
C PRO A 256 4.56 37.29 -15.31
N GLU A 257 5.27 38.35 -14.94
CA GLU A 257 6.05 39.19 -15.87
C GLU A 257 7.38 38.54 -16.25
N GLN A 258 8.10 37.95 -15.32
CA GLN A 258 9.40 37.31 -15.60
C GLN A 258 9.29 35.99 -16.37
N ARG A 259 8.15 35.24 -16.26
CA ARG A 259 7.90 34.05 -17.08
C ARG A 259 7.73 34.35 -18.57
N LYS A 260 7.35 35.58 -18.95
CA LYS A 260 7.24 35.96 -20.36
C LYS A 260 8.61 36.10 -21.04
N GLU A 261 9.65 36.42 -20.30
CA GLU A 261 11.00 36.55 -20.85
C GLU A 261 11.72 35.20 -21.03
N LEU A 262 11.36 34.18 -20.30
CA LEU A 262 11.94 32.83 -20.42
C LEU A 262 11.25 31.95 -21.46
N LYS A 263 10.13 32.38 -22.04
CA LYS A 263 9.58 31.71 -23.22
C LYS A 263 10.48 31.99 -24.42
N PHE A 264 11.33 31.04 -24.72
CA PHE A 264 11.95 30.93 -26.04
C PHE A 264 10.80 30.71 -27.05
N GLU A 265 10.24 31.81 -27.56
CA GLU A 265 9.34 31.73 -28.69
C GLU A 265 10.17 31.27 -29.88
N SER A 266 9.96 30.01 -30.27
CA SER A 266 10.54 29.51 -31.51
C SER A 266 10.17 30.50 -32.64
N PRO A 267 11.15 30.98 -33.46
CA PRO A 267 10.88 31.96 -34.49
C PRO A 267 10.07 31.43 -35.66
N THR A 268 9.57 30.21 -35.61
CA THR A 268 8.59 29.71 -36.57
C THR A 268 7.24 30.37 -36.28
N LYS A 269 6.99 31.53 -36.90
CA LYS A 269 5.64 32.00 -37.11
C LYS A 269 4.91 30.92 -37.85
N ASP A 270 4.03 30.19 -37.13
CA ASP A 270 3.08 29.29 -37.79
C ASP A 270 2.26 30.14 -38.78
N PHE A 271 2.45 29.89 -40.06
CA PHE A 271 1.58 30.39 -41.12
C PHE A 271 0.22 29.65 -40.91
N ILE A 272 -0.64 30.26 -40.11
CA ILE A 272 -2.02 29.78 -39.94
C ILE A 272 -2.75 30.16 -41.23
N THR A 273 -3.01 29.19 -42.07
CA THR A 273 -3.95 29.34 -43.20
C THR A 273 -5.34 29.61 -42.61
N PRO A 274 -6.09 30.63 -43.13
CA PRO A 274 -7.43 30.92 -42.64
C PRO A 274 -8.35 29.72 -42.89
N GLY A 275 -8.78 29.03 -41.84
CA GLY A 275 -9.68 27.88 -41.90
C GLY A 275 -9.19 26.63 -41.13
N GLU A 276 -7.95 26.58 -40.67
CA GLU A 276 -7.52 25.50 -39.78
C GLU A 276 -7.90 25.85 -38.32
N SER A 277 -8.85 25.10 -37.79
CA SER A 277 -9.05 25.06 -36.34
C SER A 277 -7.72 24.62 -35.71
N LYS A 278 -7.21 25.38 -34.72
CA LYS A 278 -6.12 24.91 -33.88
C LYS A 278 -6.53 23.57 -33.27
N ILE A 279 -5.99 22.49 -33.82
CA ILE A 279 -6.06 21.20 -33.17
C ILE A 279 -5.14 21.37 -31.94
N GLU A 280 -5.73 21.65 -30.78
CA GLU A 280 -4.99 21.62 -29.52
C GLU A 280 -4.48 20.18 -29.34
N ARG A 281 -3.18 19.98 -29.59
CA ARG A 281 -2.56 18.68 -29.33
C ARG A 281 -2.63 18.41 -27.84
N PRO A 282 -3.04 17.22 -27.41
CA PRO A 282 -3.06 16.88 -25.99
C PRO A 282 -1.62 17.00 -25.44
N LEU A 283 -1.49 17.45 -24.20
CA LEU A 283 -0.21 17.52 -23.49
C LEU A 283 0.44 16.14 -23.34
N ALA A 284 -0.39 15.12 -23.18
CA ALA A 284 -0.03 13.71 -23.23
C ALA A 284 -1.24 12.90 -23.72
N SER A 285 -0.98 11.81 -24.46
CA SER A 285 -2.03 10.99 -25.07
C SER A 285 -2.41 9.76 -24.24
N ASP A 286 -1.55 9.36 -23.31
CA ASP A 286 -1.68 8.15 -22.46
C ASP A 286 -2.30 8.42 -21.09
N ILE A 287 -2.89 9.61 -20.89
CA ILE A 287 -3.50 10.00 -19.61
C ILE A 287 -5.00 10.23 -19.68
N SER A 288 -5.64 9.99 -20.85
CA SER A 288 -7.05 10.36 -21.10
C SER A 288 -8.02 9.78 -20.07
N ASP A 289 -7.81 8.54 -19.66
CA ASP A 289 -8.66 7.83 -18.70
C ASP A 289 -8.00 7.65 -17.32
N HIS A 290 -6.87 8.35 -17.09
CA HIS A 290 -6.15 8.22 -15.83
C HIS A 290 -6.81 9.02 -14.70
N PRO A 291 -7.00 8.45 -13.49
CA PRO A 291 -7.65 9.14 -12.36
C PRO A 291 -6.98 10.45 -11.97
N LEU A 292 -5.65 10.55 -12.10
CA LEU A 292 -4.85 11.73 -11.75
C LEU A 292 -4.57 12.64 -12.96
N ARG A 293 -5.39 12.57 -14.01
CA ARG A 293 -5.21 13.35 -15.24
C ARG A 293 -5.05 14.84 -14.99
N GLU A 294 -5.85 15.43 -14.13
CA GLU A 294 -5.84 16.88 -13.85
C GLU A 294 -4.52 17.32 -13.23
N ASP A 295 -4.00 16.55 -12.28
CA ASP A 295 -2.70 16.80 -11.65
C ASP A 295 -1.56 16.67 -12.67
N ILE A 296 -1.61 15.64 -13.54
CA ILE A 296 -0.64 15.41 -14.61
C ILE A 296 -0.65 16.55 -15.63
N GLU A 297 -1.82 16.95 -16.12
CA GLU A 297 -1.93 18.09 -17.05
C GLU A 297 -1.37 19.38 -16.44
N THR A 298 -1.57 19.57 -15.14
CA THR A 298 -1.09 20.75 -14.44
C THR A 298 0.44 20.76 -14.33
N VAL A 299 1.08 19.66 -13.96
CA VAL A 299 2.57 19.59 -13.92
C VAL A 299 3.18 19.74 -15.30
N LEU A 300 2.51 19.23 -16.36
CA LEU A 300 2.92 19.42 -17.74
C LEU A 300 2.84 20.89 -18.18
N LYS A 301 1.76 21.61 -17.81
CA LYS A 301 1.60 23.04 -18.05
C LYS A 301 2.64 23.88 -17.29
N LEU A 302 2.99 23.46 -16.09
CA LEU A 302 4.01 24.08 -15.25
C LEU A 302 5.43 23.73 -15.72
N GLN A 303 5.59 22.81 -16.65
CA GLN A 303 6.88 22.35 -17.19
C GLN A 303 7.84 21.88 -16.08
N VAL A 304 7.34 21.06 -15.16
CA VAL A 304 8.15 20.50 -14.07
C VAL A 304 9.18 19.55 -14.65
N ARG A 305 10.45 19.82 -14.40
CA ARG A 305 11.57 19.03 -14.90
C ARG A 305 11.47 17.58 -14.44
N GLY A 306 11.63 16.64 -15.36
CA GLY A 306 11.52 15.20 -15.09
C GLY A 306 10.10 14.65 -15.18
N LEU A 307 9.08 15.51 -15.33
CA LEU A 307 7.69 15.13 -15.55
C LEU A 307 7.16 15.56 -16.93
N GLU A 308 8.05 15.85 -17.87
CA GLU A 308 7.66 16.18 -19.24
C GLU A 308 7.17 14.96 -20.00
N SER A 309 6.29 15.18 -21.00
CA SER A 309 5.96 14.15 -22.00
C SER A 309 7.17 13.92 -22.91
N ASN A 310 7.31 12.72 -23.41
CA ASN A 310 8.31 12.44 -24.45
C ASN A 310 7.93 13.06 -25.81
N PRO A 311 8.80 13.03 -26.84
CA PRO A 311 8.49 13.54 -28.17
C PRO A 311 7.28 12.89 -28.86
N GLN A 312 6.83 11.73 -28.39
CA GLN A 312 5.63 11.03 -28.84
C GLN A 312 4.37 11.41 -28.06
N PHE A 313 4.42 12.43 -27.20
CA PHE A 313 3.36 12.87 -26.31
C PHE A 313 2.87 11.76 -25.35
N LEU A 314 3.81 10.97 -24.79
CA LEU A 314 3.55 9.99 -23.75
C LEU A 314 4.13 10.47 -22.43
N PHE A 315 3.31 10.43 -21.37
CA PHE A 315 3.72 10.79 -20.01
C PHE A 315 4.23 9.59 -19.21
N PHE A 316 3.76 8.38 -19.53
CA PHE A 316 4.04 7.14 -18.78
C PHE A 316 3.62 7.24 -17.32
N PRO A 317 2.32 7.39 -17.02
CA PRO A 317 1.81 7.65 -15.67
C PRO A 317 2.26 6.58 -14.67
N ASP A 318 2.26 5.31 -15.06
CA ASP A 318 2.58 4.16 -14.19
C ASP A 318 4.08 3.87 -14.06
N LYS A 319 4.94 4.67 -14.70
CA LYS A 319 6.40 4.48 -14.59
C LYS A 319 6.87 4.91 -13.20
N GLU A 320 7.56 4.02 -12.50
CA GLU A 320 8.21 4.31 -11.21
C GLU A 320 9.27 5.41 -11.35
N ILE A 321 9.43 6.21 -10.29
CA ILE A 321 10.42 7.29 -10.21
C ILE A 321 11.63 6.82 -9.42
N THR A 322 12.81 7.02 -10.00
CA THR A 322 14.08 6.79 -9.31
C THR A 322 14.45 7.96 -8.40
N ARG A 323 15.31 7.71 -7.42
CA ARG A 323 15.83 8.75 -6.52
C ARG A 323 16.62 9.84 -7.26
N ALA A 324 17.29 9.48 -8.36
CA ALA A 324 17.98 10.46 -9.22
C ALA A 324 16.98 11.38 -9.94
N GLU A 325 15.93 10.82 -10.56
CA GLU A 325 14.86 11.60 -11.21
C GLU A 325 14.16 12.51 -10.19
N TYR A 326 13.85 11.97 -9.02
CA TYR A 326 13.23 12.73 -7.93
C TYR A 326 14.10 13.90 -7.45
N ALA A 327 15.41 13.69 -7.29
CA ALA A 327 16.33 14.75 -6.91
C ALA A 327 16.33 15.90 -7.94
N LEU A 328 16.30 15.59 -9.23
CA LEU A 328 16.21 16.60 -10.29
C LEU A 328 14.93 17.42 -10.23
N MET A 329 13.79 16.76 -9.94
CA MET A 329 12.50 17.44 -9.79
C MET A 329 12.52 18.42 -8.62
N LEU A 330 13.02 18.00 -7.46
CA LEU A 330 13.09 18.87 -6.28
C LEU A 330 14.09 20.01 -6.44
N GLU A 331 15.23 19.76 -7.09
CA GLU A 331 16.19 20.82 -7.41
C GLU A 331 15.56 21.88 -8.32
N ASP A 332 14.83 21.46 -9.35
CA ASP A 332 14.15 22.38 -10.26
C ASP A 332 13.10 23.22 -9.50
N VAL A 333 12.28 22.61 -8.68
CA VAL A 333 11.33 23.34 -7.83
C VAL A 333 12.04 24.36 -6.93
N LEU A 334 13.15 23.97 -6.32
CA LEU A 334 13.95 24.86 -5.47
C LEU A 334 14.47 26.05 -6.26
N ILE A 335 15.05 25.83 -7.45
CA ILE A 335 15.58 26.88 -8.32
C ILE A 335 14.47 27.82 -8.80
N GLN A 336 13.34 27.25 -9.27
CA GLN A 336 12.21 28.04 -9.78
C GLN A 336 11.56 28.90 -8.71
N VAL A 337 11.46 28.43 -7.48
CA VAL A 337 10.85 29.21 -6.38
C VAL A 337 11.81 30.22 -5.81
N THR A 338 13.11 29.89 -5.68
CA THR A 338 14.11 30.82 -5.14
C THR A 338 14.67 31.80 -6.17
N GLN A 339 14.45 31.57 -7.49
CA GLN A 339 15.04 32.32 -8.61
C GLN A 339 16.57 32.34 -8.59
N ASP A 340 17.20 31.37 -7.93
CA ASP A 340 18.66 31.27 -7.83
C ASP A 340 19.19 30.19 -8.79
N SER A 341 19.43 30.59 -10.03
CA SER A 341 19.98 29.72 -11.08
C SER A 341 21.39 29.19 -10.78
N ALA A 342 22.17 29.88 -9.94
CA ALA A 342 23.50 29.43 -9.56
C ALA A 342 23.49 28.10 -8.77
N GLN A 343 22.37 27.75 -8.20
CA GLN A 343 22.20 26.44 -7.51
C GLN A 343 22.35 25.25 -8.45
N SER A 344 22.00 25.38 -9.72
CA SER A 344 22.11 24.30 -10.72
C SER A 344 23.55 23.83 -11.01
N THR A 345 24.53 24.63 -10.67
CA THR A 345 25.95 24.34 -10.92
C THR A 345 26.84 24.41 -9.68
N ARG A 346 26.20 24.56 -8.50
CA ARG A 346 26.90 24.87 -7.24
C ARG A 346 28.00 23.88 -6.87
N PHE A 347 27.82 22.61 -7.19
CA PHE A 347 28.77 21.55 -6.85
C PHE A 347 29.45 20.91 -8.07
N VAL A 348 29.31 21.52 -9.24
CA VAL A 348 30.01 21.05 -10.45
C VAL A 348 31.52 21.18 -10.27
N GLY A 349 32.22 20.05 -10.47
CA GLY A 349 33.68 19.99 -10.30
C GLY A 349 34.16 19.58 -8.90
N ASP A 350 33.25 19.49 -7.92
CA ASP A 350 33.58 18.99 -6.58
C ASP A 350 33.70 17.47 -6.55
N THR A 351 34.43 16.95 -5.58
CA THR A 351 34.47 15.51 -5.30
C THR A 351 33.15 15.04 -4.70
N SER A 352 32.70 13.82 -5.10
CA SER A 352 31.48 13.25 -4.56
C SER A 352 31.65 12.80 -3.10
N PRO A 353 30.72 13.19 -2.21
CA PRO A 353 30.64 12.63 -0.87
C PRO A 353 29.91 11.27 -0.85
N PHE A 354 29.34 10.85 -1.97
CA PHE A 354 28.60 9.59 -2.08
C PHE A 354 29.49 8.52 -2.72
N VAL A 355 29.37 7.29 -2.21
CA VAL A 355 30.17 6.17 -2.73
C VAL A 355 29.65 5.64 -4.07
N ASP A 356 28.37 5.88 -4.36
CA ASP A 356 27.61 5.36 -5.50
C ASP A 356 27.20 6.43 -6.53
N VAL A 357 27.61 7.70 -6.35
CA VAL A 357 27.33 8.79 -7.29
C VAL A 357 28.63 9.42 -7.78
N ARG A 358 28.85 9.37 -9.09
CA ARG A 358 30.02 10.00 -9.72
C ARG A 358 29.81 11.52 -9.83
N PRO A 359 30.87 12.35 -9.67
CA PRO A 359 30.78 13.81 -9.77
C PRO A 359 30.33 14.34 -11.14
N ASP A 360 30.50 13.53 -12.19
CA ASP A 360 30.08 13.84 -13.56
C ASP A 360 28.68 13.33 -13.92
N ALA A 361 27.97 12.70 -12.99
CA ALA A 361 26.60 12.29 -13.20
C ALA A 361 25.66 13.49 -13.33
N TYR A 362 24.74 13.48 -14.28
CA TYR A 362 23.83 14.59 -14.60
C TYR A 362 22.92 15.00 -13.43
N TYR A 363 22.70 14.10 -12.46
CA TYR A 363 21.93 14.32 -11.24
C TYR A 363 22.81 14.62 -10.01
N TYR A 364 24.14 14.63 -10.14
CA TYR A 364 25.06 14.81 -9.01
C TYR A 364 24.82 16.10 -8.22
N ASN A 365 24.68 17.23 -8.95
CA ASN A 365 24.47 18.53 -8.30
C ASN A 365 23.14 18.53 -7.50
N ALA A 366 22.08 17.96 -8.08
CA ALA A 366 20.79 17.85 -7.42
C ALA A 366 20.86 16.98 -6.16
N ALA A 367 21.43 15.79 -6.27
CA ALA A 367 21.59 14.88 -5.12
C ALA A 367 22.37 15.55 -3.98
N ARG A 368 23.50 16.22 -4.32
CA ARG A 368 24.32 16.90 -3.33
C ARG A 368 23.64 18.13 -2.71
N THR A 369 22.96 18.93 -3.51
CA THR A 369 22.17 20.09 -3.04
C THR A 369 21.13 19.67 -2.02
N LEU A 370 20.33 18.65 -2.35
CA LEU A 370 19.22 18.23 -1.50
C LEU A 370 19.68 17.51 -0.24
N VAL A 371 20.73 16.69 -0.31
CA VAL A 371 21.31 16.03 0.87
C VAL A 371 21.98 17.05 1.79
N SER A 372 22.74 18.03 1.26
CA SER A 372 23.39 19.06 2.07
C SER A 372 22.40 19.97 2.80
N ARG A 373 21.17 20.14 2.25
CA ARG A 373 20.07 20.89 2.87
C ARG A 373 19.17 20.02 3.76
N ASN A 374 19.48 18.74 3.92
CA ASN A 374 18.64 17.76 4.63
C ASN A 374 17.23 17.60 4.07
N ILE A 375 16.98 17.97 2.81
CA ILE A 375 15.69 17.76 2.12
C ILE A 375 15.56 16.29 1.72
N MET A 376 16.62 15.69 1.17
CA MET A 376 16.70 14.25 0.95
C MET A 376 17.70 13.61 1.90
N GLN A 377 17.42 12.37 2.30
CA GLN A 377 18.34 11.58 3.12
C GLN A 377 19.10 10.57 2.26
N LEU A 378 20.29 10.17 2.73
CA LEU A 378 21.01 9.03 2.14
C LEU A 378 20.17 7.77 2.27
N GLN A 379 20.25 6.90 1.28
CA GLN A 379 19.63 5.56 1.34
C GLN A 379 20.29 4.70 2.43
N ASP A 380 21.61 4.75 2.50
CA ASP A 380 22.39 4.15 3.58
C ASP A 380 23.37 5.19 4.15
N LYS A 381 23.08 5.66 5.37
CA LYS A 381 23.92 6.65 6.06
C LYS A 381 25.26 6.08 6.49
N VAL A 382 25.33 4.78 6.79
CA VAL A 382 26.54 4.13 7.27
C VAL A 382 27.53 3.93 6.12
N ARG A 383 27.01 3.56 4.95
CA ARG A 383 27.82 3.35 3.74
C ARG A 383 28.04 4.63 2.94
N GLY A 384 27.26 5.67 3.19
CA GLY A 384 27.30 6.89 2.38
C GLY A 384 26.68 6.71 0.99
N GLU A 385 25.70 5.80 0.85
CA GLU A 385 25.03 5.53 -0.42
C GLU A 385 23.82 6.46 -0.61
N PHE A 386 23.73 7.08 -1.79
CA PHE A 386 22.57 7.87 -2.21
C PHE A 386 21.46 6.99 -2.81
N GLY A 387 21.82 5.92 -3.54
CA GLY A 387 20.91 4.98 -4.19
C GLY A 387 20.20 5.55 -5.42
N PRO A 388 20.91 6.10 -6.44
CA PRO A 388 20.31 6.88 -7.52
C PRO A 388 19.27 6.12 -8.33
N ASP A 389 19.49 4.83 -8.58
CA ASP A 389 18.64 3.97 -9.42
C ASP A 389 17.50 3.29 -8.63
N ARG A 390 17.44 3.49 -7.31
CA ARG A 390 16.37 2.91 -6.49
C ARG A 390 15.08 3.71 -6.65
N ALA A 391 13.95 3.03 -6.67
CA ALA A 391 12.64 3.66 -6.61
C ALA A 391 12.47 4.46 -5.29
N VAL A 392 11.58 5.43 -5.31
CA VAL A 392 11.32 6.31 -4.15
C VAL A 392 10.03 5.88 -3.48
N ALA A 393 10.07 5.68 -2.16
CA ALA A 393 8.88 5.40 -1.36
C ALA A 393 8.07 6.68 -1.08
N GLY A 394 6.73 6.54 -1.00
CA GLY A 394 5.84 7.67 -0.73
C GLY A 394 6.14 8.39 0.58
N ALA A 395 6.47 7.67 1.65
CA ALA A 395 6.90 8.26 2.93
C ALA A 395 8.15 9.14 2.79
N ASP A 396 9.14 8.74 1.96
CA ASP A 396 10.36 9.52 1.71
C ASP A 396 10.05 10.77 0.90
N VAL A 397 9.16 10.66 -0.10
CA VAL A 397 8.71 11.80 -0.90
C VAL A 397 7.98 12.82 -0.03
N LEU A 398 6.98 12.40 0.72
CA LEU A 398 6.20 13.30 1.58
C LEU A 398 7.08 14.03 2.59
N LEU A 399 8.00 13.32 3.24
CA LEU A 399 8.95 13.94 4.15
C LEU A 399 9.85 14.96 3.45
N SER A 400 10.36 14.64 2.26
CA SER A 400 11.18 15.55 1.48
C SER A 400 10.39 16.78 1.01
N LEU A 401 9.14 16.59 0.57
CA LEU A 401 8.25 17.70 0.18
C LEU A 401 7.96 18.62 1.37
N ARG A 402 7.75 18.06 2.57
CA ARG A 402 7.57 18.85 3.80
C ARG A 402 8.81 19.70 4.09
N LEU A 403 9.99 19.07 4.07
CA LEU A 403 11.25 19.76 4.34
C LEU A 403 11.56 20.82 3.26
N LEU A 404 11.28 20.53 1.99
CA LEU A 404 11.39 21.51 0.90
C LEU A 404 10.42 22.69 1.13
N LYS A 405 9.19 22.42 1.49
CA LYS A 405 8.20 23.47 1.79
C LYS A 405 8.66 24.40 2.92
N ASP A 406 9.19 23.82 4.00
CA ASP A 406 9.72 24.58 5.14
C ASP A 406 10.94 25.43 4.73
N GLU A 407 11.83 24.92 3.88
CA GLU A 407 12.94 25.67 3.32
C GLU A 407 12.44 26.83 2.43
N LEU A 408 11.51 26.57 1.52
CA LEU A 408 10.96 27.58 0.62
C LEU A 408 10.17 28.67 1.34
N GLN A 409 9.51 28.38 2.46
CA GLN A 409 8.80 29.40 3.24
C GLN A 409 9.74 30.50 3.78
N ARG A 410 11.01 30.20 4.02
CA ARG A 410 12.00 31.17 4.44
C ARG A 410 12.26 32.22 3.35
N PHE A 411 12.27 31.81 2.09
CA PHE A 411 12.44 32.70 0.95
C PHE A 411 11.19 33.52 0.63
N VAL A 412 10.01 32.93 0.78
CA VAL A 412 8.73 33.62 0.50
C VAL A 412 8.40 34.68 1.57
N ARG A 413 8.86 34.51 2.82
CA ARG A 413 8.61 35.45 3.94
C ARG A 413 9.63 36.59 4.04
N SER A 414 10.75 36.50 3.34
CA SER A 414 11.72 37.58 3.29
C SER A 414 11.50 38.35 1.98
N PRO A 415 10.72 39.46 1.97
CA PRO A 415 10.74 40.32 0.79
C PRO A 415 12.17 40.83 0.70
N SER A 416 12.79 40.70 -0.48
CA SER A 416 14.07 41.26 -0.79
C SER A 416 14.09 42.73 -0.39
N SER A 417 14.86 43.06 0.66
CA SER A 417 15.19 44.40 1.08
C SER A 417 16.16 45.04 0.09
#